data_e155320f9584d2e323821ab9f68554b4
#
_entry.id   e155320f9584d2e323821ab9f68554b4
#
_cell.length_a   1.000
_cell.length_b   1.000
_cell.length_c   1.000
_cell.angle_alpha   90.00
_cell.angle_beta   90.00
_cell.angle_gamma   90.00
#
_symmetry.space_group_name_H-M   'P 1'
#
loop_
_entity.id
_entity.type
_entity.pdbx_description
1 polymer ?
#
loop_
_entity_poly.entity_id
_entity_poly.type
_entity_poly.pdbx_seq_one_letter_code
_entity_poly.pdbx_strand_id
1 'polypeptide(L)'
;MTEPILSLKSITKHFGGVIALENVSLDVAENEIVGLMGPNGAGKTTLLNIIAGTFPPDSGTIHFRGKDISRHPASKSCKLGIGRTFQIPQPFVSLSVMDNLRVAAVFGQHRMAKGVTDFDMIIEMTGLEDRKDQPAGDLPILSLKKLELARALACRPRLILLDEIAAGLTDPEIPRILETIAEIRAMGITVIIVEHIMKVMMQAVDRIVVMDKGSTLCSGNAEEVVNDCRVVEAYFGA
;
A
#
# COMPACT_ATOMS: atom_id res chain seq x y z
N MET A 1 20.35 15.67 3.22
CA MET A 1 19.24 14.86 2.68
C MET A 1 18.79 13.96 3.83
N THR A 2 17.52 13.96 4.18
CA THR A 2 16.95 13.08 5.20
C THR A 2 17.04 11.64 4.72
N GLU A 3 17.39 10.71 5.61
CA GLU A 3 17.45 9.28 5.31
C GLU A 3 16.05 8.76 4.94
N PRO A 4 15.89 7.96 3.85
CA PRO A 4 14.58 7.47 3.45
C PRO A 4 14.00 6.51 4.49
N ILE A 5 12.67 6.53 4.69
CA ILE A 5 11.98 5.58 5.58
C ILE A 5 12.05 4.16 5.02
N LEU A 6 12.00 4.03 3.68
CA LEU A 6 12.15 2.76 2.97
C LEU A 6 13.18 2.91 1.86
N SER A 7 14.13 2.00 1.76
CA SER A 7 15.13 1.93 0.69
C SER A 7 15.23 0.51 0.15
N LEU A 8 14.95 0.36 -1.13
CA LEU A 8 15.14 -0.87 -1.89
C LEU A 8 16.33 -0.70 -2.82
N LYS A 9 17.25 -1.66 -2.82
CA LYS A 9 18.45 -1.63 -3.68
C LYS A 9 18.54 -2.91 -4.49
N SER A 10 18.46 -2.78 -5.80
CA SER A 10 18.65 -3.85 -6.79
C SER A 10 17.83 -5.10 -6.52
N ILE A 11 16.54 -4.92 -6.21
CA ILE A 11 15.63 -6.02 -5.91
C ILE A 11 15.35 -6.84 -7.16
N THR A 12 15.62 -8.14 -7.06
CA THR A 12 15.34 -9.11 -8.11
C THR A 12 14.49 -10.25 -7.55
N LYS A 13 13.51 -10.72 -8.34
CA LYS A 13 12.63 -11.83 -7.97
C LYS A 13 12.22 -12.65 -9.18
N HIS A 14 12.40 -13.96 -9.06
CA HIS A 14 11.96 -14.92 -10.05
C HIS A 14 10.91 -15.88 -9.46
N PHE A 15 9.98 -16.31 -10.28
CA PHE A 15 9.06 -17.41 -9.99
C PHE A 15 9.20 -18.46 -11.08
N GLY A 16 9.94 -19.53 -10.78
CA GLY A 16 10.33 -20.50 -11.82
C GLY A 16 11.12 -19.85 -12.94
N GLY A 17 10.63 -19.91 -14.17
CA GLY A 17 11.24 -19.28 -15.34
C GLY A 17 10.81 -17.83 -15.59
N VAL A 18 9.94 -17.26 -14.75
CA VAL A 18 9.42 -15.91 -14.94
C VAL A 18 10.19 -14.90 -14.09
N ILE A 19 10.73 -13.86 -14.72
CA ILE A 19 11.35 -12.72 -14.03
C ILE A 19 10.22 -11.79 -13.65
N ALA A 20 9.90 -11.71 -12.34
CA ALA A 20 8.85 -10.85 -11.83
C ALA A 20 9.37 -9.46 -11.45
N LEU A 21 10.62 -9.36 -10.98
CA LEU A 21 11.35 -8.11 -10.73
C LEU A 21 12.81 -8.29 -11.15
N GLU A 22 13.36 -7.26 -11.78
CA GLU A 22 14.75 -7.23 -12.22
C GLU A 22 15.39 -5.88 -11.84
N ASN A 23 16.32 -5.94 -10.88
CA ASN A 23 17.16 -4.80 -10.43
C ASN A 23 16.36 -3.55 -10.03
N VAL A 24 15.20 -3.72 -9.39
CA VAL A 24 14.34 -2.60 -8.95
C VAL A 24 14.95 -1.91 -7.74
N SER A 25 15.12 -0.58 -7.83
CA SER A 25 15.57 0.27 -6.73
C SER A 25 14.55 1.38 -6.49
N LEU A 26 14.25 1.67 -5.21
CA LEU A 26 13.26 2.66 -4.82
C LEU A 26 13.60 3.19 -3.42
N ASP A 27 13.74 4.50 -3.30
CA ASP A 27 13.80 5.17 -2.00
C ASP A 27 12.48 5.92 -1.77
N VAL A 28 11.95 5.87 -0.55
CA VAL A 28 10.72 6.57 -0.14
C VAL A 28 11.03 7.41 1.10
N ALA A 29 10.71 8.70 1.06
CA ALA A 29 10.90 9.62 2.18
C ALA A 29 9.79 9.44 3.24
N GLU A 30 10.04 9.89 4.49
CA GLU A 30 8.97 9.94 5.49
C GLU A 30 7.84 10.89 5.03
N ASN A 31 6.60 10.48 5.28
CA ASN A 31 5.37 11.23 4.92
C ASN A 31 5.19 11.49 3.41
N GLU A 32 5.90 10.75 2.57
CA GLU A 32 5.75 10.79 1.11
C GLU A 32 4.63 9.83 0.67
N ILE A 33 3.88 10.22 -0.36
CA ILE A 33 2.93 9.36 -1.07
C ILE A 33 3.51 9.02 -2.44
N VAL A 34 3.91 7.77 -2.62
CA VAL A 34 4.47 7.26 -3.88
C VAL A 34 3.42 6.42 -4.60
N GLY A 35 3.11 6.79 -5.83
CA GLY A 35 2.29 6.00 -6.73
C GLY A 35 3.12 4.98 -7.50
N LEU A 36 2.67 3.73 -7.56
CA LEU A 36 3.22 2.70 -8.45
C LEU A 36 2.27 2.46 -9.61
N MET A 37 2.72 2.71 -10.83
CA MET A 37 1.98 2.50 -12.06
C MET A 37 2.67 1.47 -12.96
N GLY A 38 1.96 1.00 -13.98
CA GLY A 38 2.46 0.09 -15.00
C GLY A 38 1.41 -0.90 -15.46
N PRO A 39 1.60 -1.55 -16.60
CA PRO A 39 0.66 -2.54 -17.12
C PRO A 39 0.52 -3.76 -16.21
N ASN A 40 -0.47 -4.61 -16.50
CA ASN A 40 -0.63 -5.87 -15.80
C ASN A 40 0.61 -6.75 -16.04
N GLY A 41 1.08 -7.38 -14.95
CA GLY A 41 2.32 -8.16 -15.01
C GLY A 41 3.62 -7.36 -14.87
N ALA A 42 3.57 -6.03 -14.73
CA ALA A 42 4.77 -5.19 -14.55
C ALA A 42 5.54 -5.42 -13.23
N GLY A 43 5.01 -6.22 -12.29
CA GLY A 43 5.69 -6.55 -11.03
C GLY A 43 5.24 -5.73 -9.81
N LYS A 44 4.27 -4.83 -9.92
CA LYS A 44 3.82 -3.93 -8.84
C LYS A 44 3.42 -4.69 -7.57
N THR A 45 2.48 -5.62 -7.67
CA THR A 45 2.02 -6.44 -6.52
C THR A 45 3.14 -7.32 -5.97
N THR A 46 4.06 -7.80 -6.83
CA THR A 46 5.26 -8.53 -6.39
C THR A 46 6.15 -7.65 -5.53
N LEU A 47 6.37 -6.39 -5.93
CA LEU A 47 7.15 -5.42 -5.16
C LEU A 47 6.50 -5.15 -3.80
N LEU A 48 5.17 -4.90 -3.76
CA LEU A 48 4.44 -4.74 -2.49
C LEU A 48 4.55 -5.98 -1.60
N ASN A 49 4.45 -7.19 -2.18
CA ASN A 49 4.60 -8.46 -1.45
C ASN A 49 5.98 -8.57 -0.78
N ILE A 50 7.03 -8.19 -1.50
CA ILE A 50 8.41 -8.24 -0.99
C ILE A 50 8.60 -7.22 0.14
N ILE A 51 8.13 -5.98 -0.03
CA ILE A 51 8.20 -4.94 1.02
C ILE A 51 7.45 -5.39 2.28
N ALA A 52 6.26 -5.97 2.11
CA ALA A 52 5.46 -6.49 3.23
C ALA A 52 6.08 -7.73 3.90
N GLY A 53 7.04 -8.40 3.26
CA GLY A 53 7.65 -9.63 3.76
C GLY A 53 6.83 -10.89 3.55
N THR A 54 5.94 -10.90 2.56
CA THR A 54 5.17 -12.09 2.14
C THR A 54 6.10 -13.18 1.63
N PHE A 55 7.12 -12.77 0.87
CA PHE A 55 8.26 -13.60 0.46
C PHE A 55 9.51 -12.72 0.28
N PRO A 56 10.72 -13.30 0.48
CA PRO A 56 11.95 -12.54 0.31
C PRO A 56 12.27 -12.30 -1.17
N PRO A 57 13.06 -11.25 -1.49
CA PRO A 57 13.71 -11.14 -2.79
C PRO A 57 14.75 -12.25 -2.98
N ASP A 58 15.09 -12.55 -4.22
CA ASP A 58 16.17 -13.50 -4.55
C ASP A 58 17.53 -12.81 -4.42
N SER A 59 17.61 -11.52 -4.78
CA SER A 59 18.78 -10.66 -4.54
C SER A 59 18.36 -9.22 -4.26
N GLY A 60 19.30 -8.42 -3.79
CA GLY A 60 19.08 -7.04 -3.34
C GLY A 60 18.82 -6.93 -1.85
N THR A 61 18.64 -5.70 -1.38
CA THR A 61 18.41 -5.39 0.03
C THR A 61 17.26 -4.41 0.23
N ILE A 62 16.55 -4.57 1.35
CA ILE A 62 15.45 -3.69 1.76
C ILE A 62 15.76 -3.16 3.15
N HIS A 63 15.84 -1.84 3.27
CA HIS A 63 16.00 -1.18 4.56
C HIS A 63 14.74 -0.39 4.88
N PHE A 64 14.22 -0.60 6.08
CA PHE A 64 13.11 0.16 6.63
C PHE A 64 13.56 0.85 7.91
N ARG A 65 13.56 2.19 7.90
CA ARG A 65 14.08 3.03 8.99
C ARG A 65 15.51 2.62 9.40
N GLY A 66 16.38 2.46 8.41
CA GLY A 66 17.79 2.07 8.57
C GLY A 66 18.02 0.59 8.94
N LYS A 67 16.97 -0.22 9.13
CA LYS A 67 17.10 -1.65 9.48
C LYS A 67 16.91 -2.52 8.25
N ASP A 68 17.79 -3.47 8.03
CA ASP A 68 17.62 -4.49 7.00
C ASP A 68 16.43 -5.40 7.35
N ILE A 69 15.46 -5.44 6.46
CA ILE A 69 14.25 -6.25 6.55
C ILE A 69 14.12 -7.26 5.39
N SER A 70 15.13 -7.41 4.55
CA SER A 70 15.12 -8.19 3.30
C SER A 70 14.59 -9.62 3.46
N ARG A 71 14.78 -10.20 4.64
CA ARG A 71 14.34 -11.57 4.95
C ARG A 71 13.35 -11.64 6.12
N HIS A 72 12.72 -10.52 6.47
CA HIS A 72 11.71 -10.52 7.52
C HIS A 72 10.40 -11.12 7.02
N PRO A 73 9.75 -12.01 7.78
CA PRO A 73 8.40 -12.46 7.47
C PRO A 73 7.40 -11.32 7.70
N ALA A 74 6.24 -11.38 7.05
CA ALA A 74 5.21 -10.34 7.09
C ALA A 74 4.79 -9.95 8.54
N SER A 75 4.75 -10.92 9.45
CA SER A 75 4.45 -10.67 10.86
C SER A 75 5.48 -9.76 11.54
N LYS A 76 6.75 -9.84 11.15
CA LYS A 76 7.81 -8.98 11.68
C LYS A 76 7.78 -7.60 11.02
N SER A 77 7.54 -7.52 9.72
CA SER A 77 7.37 -6.27 8.98
C SER A 77 6.18 -5.46 9.54
N CYS A 78 5.04 -6.12 9.81
CA CYS A 78 3.89 -5.51 10.47
C CYS A 78 4.25 -4.92 11.83
N LYS A 79 4.96 -5.68 12.70
CA LYS A 79 5.41 -5.21 14.02
C LYS A 79 6.40 -4.04 13.95
N LEU A 80 7.12 -3.88 12.84
CA LEU A 80 8.00 -2.74 12.60
C LEU A 80 7.23 -1.50 12.11
N GLY A 81 5.97 -1.67 11.70
CA GLY A 81 5.10 -0.59 11.26
C GLY A 81 4.89 -0.54 9.75
N ILE A 82 4.98 -1.65 9.05
CA ILE A 82 4.55 -1.76 7.64
C ILE A 82 3.15 -2.38 7.62
N GLY A 83 2.14 -1.56 7.29
CA GLY A 83 0.76 -2.00 7.05
C GLY A 83 0.53 -2.31 5.57
N ARG A 84 -0.46 -3.15 5.28
CA ARG A 84 -0.83 -3.48 3.90
C ARG A 84 -2.31 -3.78 3.77
N THR A 85 -2.91 -3.34 2.65
CA THR A 85 -4.19 -3.85 2.16
C THR A 85 -3.95 -4.96 1.14
N PHE A 86 -4.93 -5.84 0.98
CA PHE A 86 -4.89 -6.91 -0.03
C PHE A 86 -5.97 -6.64 -1.08
N GLN A 87 -5.64 -6.93 -2.34
CA GLN A 87 -6.56 -6.79 -3.46
C GLN A 87 -7.86 -7.60 -3.25
N ILE A 88 -7.74 -8.80 -2.66
CA ILE A 88 -8.89 -9.61 -2.24
C ILE A 88 -8.96 -9.54 -0.72
N PRO A 89 -10.01 -8.91 -0.14
CA PRO A 89 -10.16 -8.78 1.30
C PRO A 89 -10.24 -10.15 1.99
N GLN A 90 -9.53 -10.28 3.12
CA GLN A 90 -9.51 -11.48 3.95
C GLN A 90 -9.84 -11.15 5.41
N PRO A 91 -11.08 -10.77 5.71
CA PRO A 91 -11.49 -10.46 7.08
C PRO A 91 -11.71 -11.74 7.91
N PHE A 92 -11.77 -11.57 9.22
CA PHE A 92 -12.33 -12.57 10.10
C PHE A 92 -13.85 -12.52 9.99
N VAL A 93 -14.43 -13.34 9.12
CA VAL A 93 -15.83 -13.27 8.66
C VAL A 93 -16.85 -13.35 9.78
N SER A 94 -16.56 -14.13 10.86
CA SER A 94 -17.44 -14.30 12.03
C SER A 94 -17.33 -13.18 13.06
N LEU A 95 -16.34 -12.29 12.93
CA LEU A 95 -16.15 -11.17 13.84
C LEU A 95 -16.81 -9.91 13.27
N SER A 96 -17.23 -9.01 14.18
CA SER A 96 -17.70 -7.69 13.79
C SER A 96 -16.59 -6.86 13.11
N VAL A 97 -16.97 -5.77 12.43
CA VAL A 97 -16.02 -4.77 11.92
C VAL A 97 -15.11 -4.30 13.06
N MET A 98 -15.67 -3.90 14.19
CA MET A 98 -14.92 -3.43 15.35
C MET A 98 -13.94 -4.49 15.87
N ASP A 99 -14.36 -5.75 15.98
CA ASP A 99 -13.49 -6.82 16.47
C ASP A 99 -12.37 -7.17 15.49
N ASN A 100 -12.61 -7.05 14.18
CA ASN A 100 -11.57 -7.15 13.17
C ASN A 100 -10.46 -6.09 13.38
N LEU A 101 -10.82 -4.86 13.72
CA LEU A 101 -9.87 -3.80 14.05
C LEU A 101 -9.11 -4.11 15.35
N ARG A 102 -9.81 -4.57 16.38
CA ARG A 102 -9.18 -4.96 17.67
C ARG A 102 -8.14 -6.06 17.48
N VAL A 103 -8.46 -7.09 16.70
CA VAL A 103 -7.49 -8.15 16.35
C VAL A 103 -6.28 -7.56 15.63
N ALA A 104 -6.49 -6.72 14.63
CA ALA A 104 -5.39 -6.08 13.88
C ALA A 104 -4.49 -5.25 14.83
N ALA A 105 -5.06 -4.48 15.73
CA ALA A 105 -4.32 -3.66 16.70
C ALA A 105 -3.44 -4.50 17.64
N VAL A 106 -3.89 -5.68 18.04
CA VAL A 106 -3.11 -6.59 18.92
C VAL A 106 -1.82 -7.06 18.24
N PHE A 107 -1.86 -7.30 16.93
CA PHE A 107 -0.71 -7.80 16.17
C PHE A 107 0.17 -6.71 15.54
N GLY A 108 -0.31 -5.46 15.55
CA GLY A 108 0.40 -4.31 15.01
C GLY A 108 1.54 -3.78 15.90
N GLN A 109 1.91 -2.53 15.72
CA GLN A 109 3.01 -1.86 16.42
C GLN A 109 2.65 -1.48 17.87
N HIS A 110 2.28 -2.45 18.70
CA HIS A 110 1.67 -2.22 20.02
C HIS A 110 2.63 -1.66 21.08
N ARG A 111 3.96 -1.87 20.97
CA ARG A 111 4.91 -1.59 22.07
C ARG A 111 5.61 -0.24 22.01
N MET A 112 5.57 0.49 20.91
CA MET A 112 6.37 1.72 20.74
C MET A 112 5.56 3.00 20.53
N ALA A 113 4.27 2.93 20.27
CA ALA A 113 3.43 4.11 20.15
C ALA A 113 2.75 4.40 21.50
N LYS A 114 3.13 5.48 22.16
CA LYS A 114 2.35 6.04 23.27
C LYS A 114 1.02 6.55 22.70
N GLY A 115 -0.08 5.90 23.04
CA GLY A 115 -1.43 6.29 22.65
C GLY A 115 -2.35 5.08 22.44
N VAL A 116 -3.61 5.26 22.71
CA VAL A 116 -4.68 4.26 22.43
C VAL A 116 -4.99 4.35 20.93
N THR A 117 -5.25 3.20 20.27
CA THR A 117 -5.77 3.21 18.88
C THR A 117 -7.20 3.75 18.97
N ASP A 118 -7.44 4.85 18.30
CA ASP A 118 -8.79 5.40 18.17
C ASP A 118 -9.51 4.65 17.04
N PHE A 119 -10.27 3.63 17.42
CA PHE A 119 -11.02 2.81 16.47
C PHE A 119 -12.19 3.58 15.87
N ASP A 120 -12.84 4.46 16.65
CA ASP A 120 -13.97 5.23 16.15
C ASP A 120 -13.50 6.20 15.06
N MET A 121 -12.35 6.86 15.24
CA MET A 121 -11.73 7.70 14.19
C MET A 121 -11.40 6.87 12.94
N ILE A 122 -10.84 5.66 13.07
CA ILE A 122 -10.55 4.80 11.90
C ILE A 122 -11.83 4.39 11.18
N ILE A 123 -12.87 4.04 11.93
CA ILE A 123 -14.18 3.65 11.39
C ILE A 123 -14.81 4.82 10.62
N GLU A 124 -14.78 6.03 11.17
CA GLU A 124 -15.26 7.25 10.53
C GLU A 124 -14.47 7.56 9.25
N MET A 125 -13.14 7.57 9.33
CA MET A 125 -12.24 7.78 8.19
C MET A 125 -12.55 6.82 7.04
N THR A 126 -12.87 5.57 7.36
CA THR A 126 -13.14 4.53 6.37
C THR A 126 -14.61 4.42 5.96
N GLY A 127 -15.53 5.19 6.60
CA GLY A 127 -16.96 5.19 6.30
C GLY A 127 -17.62 3.85 6.62
N LEU A 128 -17.37 3.32 7.83
CA LEU A 128 -17.90 2.05 8.33
C LEU A 128 -18.76 2.22 9.61
N GLU A 129 -19.17 3.46 9.96
CA GLU A 129 -19.86 3.82 11.20
C GLU A 129 -21.14 3.00 11.40
N ASP A 130 -21.98 2.95 10.37
CA ASP A 130 -23.26 2.24 10.38
C ASP A 130 -23.11 0.72 10.39
N ARG A 131 -21.87 0.20 10.27
CA ARG A 131 -21.58 -1.23 10.12
C ARG A 131 -20.64 -1.77 11.19
N LYS A 132 -20.25 -0.94 12.17
CA LYS A 132 -19.22 -1.28 13.15
C LYS A 132 -19.47 -2.58 13.93
N ASP A 133 -20.73 -2.88 14.21
CA ASP A 133 -21.15 -4.06 14.94
C ASP A 133 -21.60 -5.23 14.04
N GLN A 134 -21.61 -5.02 12.71
CA GLN A 134 -21.99 -6.03 11.73
C GLN A 134 -20.89 -7.07 11.55
N PRO A 135 -21.20 -8.38 11.45
CA PRO A 135 -20.23 -9.40 11.07
C PRO A 135 -19.61 -9.10 9.71
N ALA A 136 -18.30 -9.26 9.59
CA ALA A 136 -17.58 -8.95 8.34
C ALA A 136 -18.02 -9.84 7.17
N GLY A 137 -18.52 -11.05 7.44
CA GLY A 137 -19.06 -11.94 6.41
C GLY A 137 -20.31 -11.43 5.71
N ASP A 138 -21.06 -10.51 6.34
CA ASP A 138 -22.29 -9.93 5.79
C ASP A 138 -22.05 -8.61 5.06
N LEU A 139 -20.79 -8.15 4.96
CA LEU A 139 -20.45 -6.89 4.33
C LEU A 139 -20.44 -7.00 2.80
N PRO A 140 -20.97 -6.00 2.08
CA PRO A 140 -20.74 -5.88 0.65
C PRO A 140 -19.25 -5.69 0.32
N ILE A 141 -18.86 -6.05 -0.90
CA ILE A 141 -17.45 -6.06 -1.33
C ILE A 141 -16.73 -4.71 -1.13
N LEU A 142 -17.40 -3.59 -1.37
CA LEU A 142 -16.82 -2.27 -1.13
C LEU A 142 -16.57 -2.00 0.35
N SER A 143 -17.47 -2.44 1.24
CA SER A 143 -17.28 -2.34 2.70
C SER A 143 -16.17 -3.27 3.19
N LEU A 144 -15.97 -4.42 2.54
CA LEU A 144 -14.85 -5.32 2.83
C LEU A 144 -13.50 -4.66 2.47
N LYS A 145 -13.41 -3.93 1.35
CA LYS A 145 -12.21 -3.16 0.99
C LYS A 145 -11.93 -2.05 2.01
N LYS A 146 -12.98 -1.33 2.45
CA LYS A 146 -12.87 -0.33 3.51
C LYS A 146 -12.39 -0.96 4.83
N LEU A 147 -12.89 -2.16 5.17
CA LEU A 147 -12.46 -2.90 6.34
C LEU A 147 -10.97 -3.33 6.25
N GLU A 148 -10.49 -3.74 5.07
CA GLU A 148 -9.05 -4.03 4.87
C GLU A 148 -8.19 -2.79 5.16
N LEU A 149 -8.59 -1.61 4.66
CA LEU A 149 -7.91 -0.36 4.96
C LEU A 149 -7.95 -0.05 6.47
N ALA A 150 -9.13 -0.16 7.09
CA ALA A 150 -9.31 0.07 8.52
C ALA A 150 -8.43 -0.85 9.37
N ARG A 151 -8.33 -2.13 9.01
CA ARG A 151 -7.45 -3.11 9.68
C ARG A 151 -5.97 -2.75 9.51
N ALA A 152 -5.55 -2.33 8.31
CA ALA A 152 -4.18 -1.91 8.09
C ALA A 152 -3.83 -0.67 8.93
N LEU A 153 -4.73 0.31 9.06
CA LEU A 153 -4.57 1.49 9.91
C LEU A 153 -4.57 1.14 11.40
N ALA A 154 -5.42 0.19 11.84
CA ALA A 154 -5.46 -0.26 13.22
C ALA A 154 -4.14 -0.88 13.71
N CYS A 155 -3.30 -1.40 12.80
CA CYS A 155 -1.94 -1.83 13.09
C CYS A 155 -0.98 -0.68 13.42
N ARG A 156 -1.39 0.59 13.31
CA ARG A 156 -0.58 1.81 13.51
C ARG A 156 0.68 1.81 12.63
N PRO A 157 0.53 1.76 11.33
CA PRO A 157 1.67 1.72 10.43
C PRO A 157 2.43 3.05 10.41
N ARG A 158 3.71 2.98 10.06
CA ARG A 158 4.54 4.13 9.62
C ARG A 158 4.60 4.20 8.11
N LEU A 159 4.46 3.06 7.46
CA LEU A 159 4.35 2.90 6.02
C LEU A 159 3.13 2.02 5.73
N ILE A 160 2.24 2.48 4.88
CA ILE A 160 1.10 1.69 4.42
C ILE A 160 1.22 1.41 2.93
N LEU A 161 0.98 0.17 2.55
CA LEU A 161 0.98 -0.32 1.17
C LEU A 161 -0.47 -0.53 0.75
N LEU A 162 -0.95 0.27 -0.19
CA LEU A 162 -2.32 0.26 -0.68
C LEU A 162 -2.36 -0.38 -2.07
N ASP A 163 -3.08 -1.48 -2.23
CA ASP A 163 -3.18 -2.24 -3.47
C ASP A 163 -4.61 -2.14 -4.04
N GLU A 164 -4.81 -1.29 -5.03
CA GLU A 164 -6.07 -1.08 -5.76
C GLU A 164 -7.28 -0.78 -4.84
N ILE A 165 -7.11 0.16 -3.90
CA ILE A 165 -8.17 0.50 -2.94
C ILE A 165 -9.35 1.23 -3.58
N ALA A 166 -9.13 1.92 -4.71
CA ALA A 166 -10.17 2.62 -5.46
C ALA A 166 -10.82 1.73 -6.55
N ALA A 167 -10.38 0.49 -6.74
CA ALA A 167 -10.95 -0.38 -7.75
C ALA A 167 -12.42 -0.70 -7.47
N GLY A 168 -13.29 -0.40 -8.45
CA GLY A 168 -14.74 -0.58 -8.37
C GLY A 168 -15.50 0.61 -7.78
N LEU A 169 -14.82 1.70 -7.43
CA LEU A 169 -15.46 2.96 -7.07
C LEU A 169 -16.00 3.67 -8.32
N THR A 170 -17.10 4.37 -8.12
CA THR A 170 -17.68 5.30 -9.12
C THR A 170 -17.03 6.67 -8.99
N ASP A 171 -17.12 7.50 -10.05
CA ASP A 171 -16.57 8.87 -10.05
C ASP A 171 -16.99 9.72 -8.84
N PRO A 172 -18.26 9.69 -8.36
CA PRO A 172 -18.68 10.40 -7.16
C PRO A 172 -18.02 9.91 -5.85
N GLU A 173 -17.48 8.68 -5.82
CA GLU A 173 -16.83 8.11 -4.62
C GLU A 173 -15.32 8.44 -4.57
N ILE A 174 -14.71 8.86 -5.69
CA ILE A 174 -13.29 9.20 -5.75
C ILE A 174 -12.91 10.32 -4.76
N PRO A 175 -13.68 11.42 -4.59
CA PRO A 175 -13.32 12.46 -3.63
C PRO A 175 -13.14 11.92 -2.21
N ARG A 176 -13.98 10.98 -1.78
CA ARG A 176 -13.90 10.39 -0.43
C ARG A 176 -12.61 9.59 -0.23
N ILE A 177 -12.17 8.82 -1.23
CA ILE A 177 -10.88 8.09 -1.10
C ILE A 177 -9.68 9.06 -1.10
N LEU A 178 -9.74 10.16 -1.84
CA LEU A 178 -8.71 11.20 -1.82
C LEU A 178 -8.62 11.87 -0.44
N GLU A 179 -9.76 12.18 0.18
CA GLU A 179 -9.84 12.68 1.57
C GLU A 179 -9.20 11.67 2.53
N THR A 180 -9.59 10.40 2.43
CA THR A 180 -9.01 9.33 3.28
C THR A 180 -7.49 9.23 3.13
N ILE A 181 -6.96 9.32 1.90
CA ILE A 181 -5.49 9.31 1.68
C ILE A 181 -4.83 10.55 2.31
N ALA A 182 -5.47 11.72 2.18
CA ALA A 182 -4.97 12.95 2.80
C ALA A 182 -4.98 12.88 4.34
N GLU A 183 -6.03 12.29 4.94
CA GLU A 183 -6.12 12.04 6.38
C GLU A 183 -5.02 11.07 6.86
N ILE A 184 -4.76 10.00 6.11
CA ILE A 184 -3.64 9.05 6.37
C ILE A 184 -2.30 9.80 6.37
N ARG A 185 -2.07 10.66 5.38
CA ARG A 185 -0.88 11.51 5.33
C ARG A 185 -0.79 12.47 6.53
N ALA A 186 -1.90 13.10 6.91
CA ALA A 186 -1.96 14.00 8.06
C ALA A 186 -1.62 13.30 9.39
N MET A 187 -1.84 11.98 9.47
CA MET A 187 -1.40 11.15 10.60
C MET A 187 0.12 10.89 10.59
N GLY A 188 0.87 11.39 9.62
CA GLY A 188 2.31 11.15 9.46
C GLY A 188 2.66 9.76 8.92
N ILE A 189 1.73 9.13 8.20
CA ILE A 189 1.91 7.79 7.62
C ILE A 189 2.40 7.96 6.17
N THR A 190 3.53 7.32 5.85
CA THR A 190 4.05 7.20 4.49
C THR A 190 3.20 6.23 3.68
N VAL A 191 2.95 6.51 2.41
CA VAL A 191 2.06 5.69 1.58
C VAL A 191 2.77 5.24 0.30
N ILE A 192 2.65 3.97 -0.03
CA ILE A 192 2.89 3.46 -1.39
C ILE A 192 1.54 2.95 -1.89
N ILE A 193 1.07 3.50 -3.01
CA ILE A 193 -0.23 3.16 -3.58
C ILE A 193 -0.08 2.60 -5.00
N VAL A 194 -0.68 1.44 -5.25
CA VAL A 194 -0.87 0.89 -6.61
C VAL A 194 -2.29 1.21 -7.03
N GLU A 195 -2.44 1.98 -8.09
CA GLU A 195 -3.75 2.36 -8.63
C GLU A 195 -3.72 2.45 -10.15
N HIS A 196 -4.91 2.28 -10.75
CA HIS A 196 -5.14 2.43 -12.19
C HIS A 196 -6.01 3.64 -12.51
N ILE A 197 -6.63 4.25 -11.49
CA ILE A 197 -7.46 5.44 -11.65
C ILE A 197 -6.56 6.66 -11.70
N MET A 198 -6.39 7.21 -12.92
CA MET A 198 -5.48 8.33 -13.17
C MET A 198 -5.77 9.53 -12.28
N LYS A 199 -7.06 9.83 -12.02
CA LYS A 199 -7.49 10.94 -11.16
C LYS A 199 -6.94 10.81 -9.73
N VAL A 200 -6.91 9.59 -9.17
CA VAL A 200 -6.32 9.32 -7.85
C VAL A 200 -4.82 9.53 -7.91
N MET A 201 -4.16 9.01 -8.93
CA MET A 201 -2.71 9.15 -9.09
C MET A 201 -2.27 10.61 -9.25
N MET A 202 -3.02 11.42 -10.01
CA MET A 202 -2.66 12.83 -10.21
C MET A 202 -2.91 13.71 -8.99
N GLN A 203 -3.85 13.36 -8.10
CA GLN A 203 -4.26 14.22 -6.99
C GLN A 203 -3.72 13.78 -5.63
N ALA A 204 -3.44 12.50 -5.44
CA ALA A 204 -3.02 11.98 -4.14
C ALA A 204 -1.52 11.83 -3.96
N VAL A 205 -0.73 11.67 -5.06
CA VAL A 205 0.67 11.27 -4.94
C VAL A 205 1.65 12.44 -5.13
N ASP A 206 2.78 12.39 -4.44
CA ASP A 206 3.87 13.35 -4.62
C ASP A 206 4.70 13.04 -5.88
N ARG A 207 4.87 11.76 -6.17
CA ARG A 207 5.50 11.26 -7.41
C ARG A 207 4.98 9.88 -7.78
N ILE A 208 5.19 9.54 -9.04
CA ILE A 208 4.83 8.25 -9.62
C ILE A 208 6.12 7.51 -10.03
N VAL A 209 6.15 6.22 -9.76
CA VAL A 209 7.14 5.27 -10.29
C VAL A 209 6.42 4.35 -11.24
N VAL A 210 6.84 4.33 -12.50
CA VAL A 210 6.27 3.44 -13.51
C VAL A 210 7.15 2.21 -13.64
N MET A 211 6.50 1.06 -13.61
CA MET A 211 7.15 -0.23 -13.81
C MET A 211 6.68 -0.85 -15.12
N ASP A 212 7.59 -1.49 -15.83
CA ASP A 212 7.29 -2.36 -16.97
C ASP A 212 8.19 -3.59 -16.94
N LYS A 213 7.60 -4.77 -17.23
CA LYS A 213 8.33 -6.07 -17.33
C LYS A 213 9.31 -6.32 -16.18
N GLY A 214 8.89 -6.00 -14.95
CA GLY A 214 9.67 -6.22 -13.73
C GLY A 214 10.73 -5.17 -13.42
N SER A 215 10.87 -4.13 -14.22
CA SER A 215 11.88 -3.07 -14.04
C SER A 215 11.23 -1.69 -13.85
N THR A 216 11.96 -0.74 -13.28
CA THR A 216 11.54 0.66 -13.23
C THR A 216 11.77 1.31 -14.59
N LEU A 217 10.69 1.79 -15.21
CA LEU A 217 10.73 2.47 -16.50
C LEU A 217 11.11 3.96 -16.34
N CYS A 218 10.39 4.65 -15.46
CA CYS A 218 10.66 6.06 -15.13
C CYS A 218 10.09 6.40 -13.75
N SER A 219 10.48 7.55 -13.22
CA SER A 219 9.92 8.15 -12.01
C SER A 219 9.92 9.66 -12.14
N GLY A 220 8.84 10.30 -11.73
CA GLY A 220 8.67 11.75 -11.79
C GLY A 220 7.34 12.19 -11.18
N ASN A 221 7.03 13.48 -11.29
CA ASN A 221 5.70 13.96 -10.93
C ASN A 221 4.65 13.44 -11.95
N ALA A 222 3.37 13.59 -11.61
CA ALA A 222 2.29 13.03 -12.42
C ALA A 222 2.28 13.57 -13.87
N GLU A 223 2.59 14.87 -14.07
CA GLU A 223 2.61 15.49 -15.40
C GLU A 223 3.78 14.97 -16.24
N GLU A 224 4.96 14.82 -15.65
CA GLU A 224 6.15 14.26 -16.32
C GLU A 224 5.90 12.82 -16.79
N VAL A 225 5.30 12.01 -15.92
CA VAL A 225 5.03 10.59 -16.19
C VAL A 225 3.98 10.40 -17.29
N VAL A 226 2.91 11.18 -17.28
CA VAL A 226 1.83 11.09 -18.30
C VAL A 226 2.32 11.47 -19.68
N ASN A 227 3.28 12.38 -19.77
CA ASN A 227 3.86 12.86 -21.03
C ASN A 227 5.09 12.05 -21.49
N ASP A 228 5.55 11.08 -20.73
CA ASP A 228 6.69 10.23 -21.12
C ASP A 228 6.27 9.24 -22.21
N CYS A 229 6.88 9.33 -23.40
CA CYS A 229 6.54 8.46 -24.52
C CYS A 229 6.73 6.97 -24.21
N ARG A 230 7.67 6.60 -23.34
CA ARG A 230 7.91 5.22 -22.93
C ARG A 230 6.73 4.69 -22.10
N VAL A 231 6.09 5.54 -21.30
CA VAL A 231 4.89 5.18 -20.53
C VAL A 231 3.72 4.95 -21.46
N VAL A 232 3.51 5.83 -22.45
CA VAL A 232 2.47 5.68 -23.47
C VAL A 232 2.65 4.36 -24.23
N GLU A 233 3.88 4.07 -24.67
CA GLU A 233 4.24 2.82 -25.37
C GLU A 233 3.96 1.58 -24.50
N ALA A 234 4.34 1.62 -23.21
CA ALA A 234 4.13 0.50 -22.29
C ALA A 234 2.65 0.16 -22.05
N TYR A 235 1.74 1.15 -22.14
CA TYR A 235 0.31 0.96 -21.91
C TYR A 235 -0.48 0.64 -23.19
N PHE A 236 -0.12 1.25 -24.31
CA PHE A 236 -0.91 1.17 -25.54
C PHE A 236 -0.24 0.32 -26.64
N GLY A 237 1.03 -0.04 -26.45
CA GLY A 237 1.84 -0.68 -27.48
C GLY A 237 2.24 0.29 -28.59
N ALA A 238 3.34 0.01 -29.27
CA ALA A 238 3.72 0.72 -30.49
C ALA A 238 3.06 0.06 -31.70
#